data_5f581bd3a6dd0c3ceff4e145374e7a45
#
_entry.id   5f581bd3a6dd0c3ceff4e145374e7a45
#
_cell.length_a   1.000
_cell.length_b   1.000
_cell.length_c   1.000
_cell.angle_alpha   90.00
_cell.angle_beta   90.00
_cell.angle_gamma   90.00
#
_symmetry.space_group_name_H-M   'P 1'
#
loop_
_entity.id
_entity.type
_entity.pdbx_description
1 polymer ?
#
loop_
_entity_poly.entity_id
_entity_poly.type
_entity_poly.pdbx_seq_one_letter_code
_entity_poly.pdbx_strand_id
1 'polypeptide(L)'
;MIGRLTGLLLEKQPPIVLLDVQGVGYEVNVPMSTFYTLPDTGEIIILHTYLVVREDVHLLFGFATETERQAFRQLVKISGVGARTALAVLSGLSVSDLYRAVVDQDSRQIIQVPGIGKKTAERLLLELRDKLSSDMIGADGHASSSKVNNDVLNALLALGYNEREASWAIKKLSLDISVSEGIREALKFLSKEK
;
A
#
# COMPACT_ATOMS: atom_id res chain seq x y z
N MET A 1 15.54 3.70 -2.86
CA MET A 1 14.10 3.86 -2.57
C MET A 1 13.92 5.03 -1.59
N ILE A 2 13.06 6.00 -1.91
CA ILE A 2 12.75 7.12 -1.00
C ILE A 2 11.39 6.80 -0.37
N GLY A 3 11.38 6.47 0.92
CA GLY A 3 10.16 5.99 1.60
C GLY A 3 9.46 7.02 2.48
N ARG A 4 10.18 8.10 2.87
CA ARG A 4 9.65 9.19 3.68
C ARG A 4 10.53 10.42 3.48
N LEU A 5 9.94 11.59 3.42
CA LEU A 5 10.63 12.87 3.47
C LEU A 5 10.12 13.68 4.66
N THR A 6 11.04 14.38 5.31
CA THR A 6 10.75 15.42 6.30
C THR A 6 11.50 16.65 5.88
N GLY A 7 10.82 17.75 5.61
CA GLY A 7 11.44 18.96 5.11
C GLY A 7 10.53 20.18 5.17
N LEU A 8 11.09 21.32 4.83
CA LEU A 8 10.40 22.60 4.76
C LEU A 8 9.57 22.65 3.48
N LEU A 9 8.29 22.97 3.60
CA LEU A 9 7.41 23.14 2.45
C LEU A 9 7.69 24.50 1.80
N LEU A 10 8.32 24.50 0.63
CA LEU A 10 8.67 25.74 -0.09
C LEU A 10 7.55 26.22 -1.00
N GLU A 11 6.92 25.28 -1.74
CA GLU A 11 5.88 25.62 -2.72
C GLU A 11 4.72 24.62 -2.66
N LYS A 12 3.51 25.15 -2.90
CA LYS A 12 2.24 24.39 -3.00
C LYS A 12 1.54 24.75 -4.31
N GLN A 13 1.77 23.97 -5.37
CA GLN A 13 1.09 24.13 -6.66
C GLN A 13 0.48 22.78 -7.09
N PRO A 14 -0.82 22.54 -6.85
CA PRO A 14 -1.41 21.23 -7.07
C PRO A 14 -1.20 20.72 -8.50
N PRO A 15 -0.87 19.45 -8.70
CA PRO A 15 -0.69 18.40 -7.69
C PRO A 15 0.73 18.28 -7.12
N ILE A 16 1.60 19.28 -7.34
CA ILE A 16 3.02 19.26 -6.98
C ILE A 16 3.25 20.13 -5.76
N VAL A 17 4.09 19.64 -4.86
CA VAL A 17 4.68 20.40 -3.76
C VAL A 17 6.20 20.30 -3.83
N LEU A 18 6.90 21.37 -3.42
CA LEU A 18 8.36 21.42 -3.33
C LEU A 18 8.78 21.41 -1.86
N LEU A 19 9.58 20.41 -1.49
CA LEU A 19 10.16 20.28 -0.15
C LEU A 19 11.66 20.51 -0.19
N ASP A 20 12.14 21.38 0.68
CA ASP A 20 13.57 21.45 1.01
C ASP A 20 13.91 20.44 2.10
N VAL A 21 14.78 19.51 1.78
CA VAL A 21 15.34 18.55 2.72
C VAL A 21 16.84 18.77 2.77
N GLN A 22 17.28 19.59 3.73
CA GLN A 22 18.70 19.93 3.95
C GLN A 22 19.40 20.50 2.70
N GLY A 23 18.75 21.42 2.00
CA GLY A 23 19.29 22.08 0.81
C GLY A 23 19.04 21.33 -0.50
N VAL A 24 18.32 20.18 -0.46
CA VAL A 24 17.90 19.48 -1.67
C VAL A 24 16.40 19.67 -1.85
N GLY A 25 16.00 20.29 -2.98
CA GLY A 25 14.59 20.46 -3.34
C GLY A 25 14.00 19.20 -3.97
N TYR A 26 12.95 18.65 -3.35
CA TYR A 26 12.22 17.51 -3.87
C TYR A 26 10.86 17.95 -4.40
N GLU A 27 10.63 17.76 -5.70
CA GLU A 27 9.28 17.87 -6.29
C GLU A 27 8.49 16.60 -6.01
N VAL A 28 7.37 16.73 -5.31
CA VAL A 28 6.56 15.60 -4.89
C VAL A 28 5.13 15.75 -5.40
N ASN A 29 4.65 14.77 -6.15
CA ASN A 29 3.26 14.72 -6.58
C ASN A 29 2.39 14.19 -5.43
N VAL A 30 1.39 14.95 -5.02
CA VAL A 30 0.49 14.58 -3.91
C VAL A 30 -0.96 14.50 -4.40
N PRO A 31 -1.79 13.56 -3.85
CA PRO A 31 -3.21 13.57 -4.15
C PRO A 31 -3.87 14.79 -3.49
N MET A 32 -5.03 15.19 -3.99
CA MET A 32 -5.75 16.35 -3.45
C MET A 32 -6.16 16.14 -1.98
N SER A 33 -6.43 14.90 -1.56
CA SER A 33 -6.66 14.56 -0.15
C SER A 33 -5.49 14.98 0.74
N THR A 34 -4.26 14.63 0.36
CA THR A 34 -3.04 15.09 1.05
C THR A 34 -2.84 16.59 0.90
N PHE A 35 -3.00 17.14 -0.32
CA PHE A 35 -2.74 18.55 -0.62
C PHE A 35 -3.51 19.52 0.30
N TYR A 36 -4.79 19.24 0.55
CA TYR A 36 -5.64 20.06 1.42
C TYR A 36 -5.30 19.95 2.90
N THR A 37 -4.64 18.88 3.32
CA THR A 37 -4.20 18.69 4.72
C THR A 37 -2.84 19.32 5.02
N LEU A 38 -2.08 19.69 3.99
CA LEU A 38 -0.79 20.33 4.17
C LEU A 38 -0.95 21.76 4.72
N PRO A 39 -0.06 22.17 5.64
CA PRO A 39 -0.03 23.53 6.16
C PRO A 39 0.42 24.53 5.10
N ASP A 40 0.56 25.79 5.49
CA ASP A 40 1.10 26.83 4.64
C ASP A 40 2.59 26.64 4.33
N THR A 41 3.07 27.28 3.29
CA THR A 41 4.50 27.31 2.95
C THR A 41 5.32 27.91 4.09
N GLY A 42 6.53 27.37 4.28
CA GLY A 42 7.41 27.78 5.39
C GLY A 42 7.32 26.86 6.62
N GLU A 43 6.44 25.88 6.61
CA GLU A 43 6.33 24.90 7.70
C GLU A 43 7.03 23.58 7.37
N ILE A 44 7.47 22.86 8.43
CA ILE A 44 8.07 21.54 8.30
C ILE A 44 6.95 20.50 8.17
N ILE A 45 7.01 19.69 7.11
CA ILE A 45 6.05 18.62 6.89
C ILE A 45 6.73 17.26 6.78
N ILE A 46 5.92 16.23 6.94
CA ILE A 46 6.30 14.83 6.73
C ILE A 46 5.42 14.26 5.63
N LEU A 47 6.03 13.65 4.62
CA LEU A 47 5.32 12.88 3.60
C LEU A 47 5.82 11.43 3.58
N HIS A 48 4.90 10.48 3.53
CA HIS A 48 5.18 9.10 3.16
C HIS A 48 5.32 9.03 1.65
N THR A 49 6.44 8.53 1.14
CA THR A 49 6.76 8.66 -0.28
C THR A 49 6.82 7.33 -1.01
N TYR A 50 6.58 7.40 -2.32
CA TYR A 50 6.72 6.30 -3.26
C TYR A 50 7.46 6.80 -4.51
N LEU A 51 8.63 6.23 -4.79
CA LEU A 51 9.45 6.59 -5.95
C LEU A 51 9.11 5.65 -7.11
N VAL A 52 8.74 6.23 -8.25
CA VAL A 52 8.61 5.53 -9.54
C VAL A 52 9.82 5.89 -10.39
N VAL A 53 10.59 4.87 -10.77
CA VAL A 53 11.74 5.01 -11.65
C VAL A 53 11.39 4.41 -13.00
N ARG A 54 11.55 5.19 -14.07
CA ARG A 54 11.45 4.76 -15.46
C ARG A 54 12.73 5.17 -16.19
N GLU A 55 12.90 4.72 -17.41
CA GLU A 55 14.08 5.04 -18.22
C GLU A 55 14.22 6.55 -18.47
N ASP A 56 13.11 7.24 -18.65
CA ASP A 56 13.00 8.64 -19.05
C ASP A 56 12.72 9.60 -17.88
N VAL A 57 12.23 9.10 -16.73
CA VAL A 57 11.77 9.96 -15.63
C VAL A 57 11.79 9.29 -14.27
N HIS A 58 12.15 10.07 -13.25
CA HIS A 58 11.96 9.72 -11.85
C HIS A 58 10.81 10.57 -11.28
N LEU A 59 9.75 9.93 -10.83
CA LEU A 59 8.59 10.60 -10.22
C LEU A 59 8.48 10.23 -8.76
N LEU A 60 8.37 11.23 -7.90
CA LEU A 60 8.14 11.04 -6.49
C LEU A 60 6.68 11.38 -6.16
N PHE A 61 6.01 10.47 -5.48
CA PHE A 61 4.65 10.61 -5.00
C PHE A 61 4.68 10.69 -3.48
N GLY A 62 3.86 11.57 -2.88
CA GLY A 62 3.81 11.81 -1.45
C GLY A 62 2.38 11.76 -0.90
N PHE A 63 2.26 11.29 0.34
CA PHE A 63 1.00 11.03 1.01
C PHE A 63 1.10 11.50 2.46
N ALA A 64 0.01 12.08 2.99
CA ALA A 64 -0.06 12.49 4.39
C ALA A 64 0.00 11.29 5.34
N THR A 65 -0.54 10.14 4.93
CA THR A 65 -0.62 8.94 5.76
C THR A 65 -0.01 7.73 5.07
N GLU A 66 0.46 6.77 5.89
CA GLU A 66 0.92 5.47 5.39
C GLU A 66 -0.20 4.70 4.71
N THR A 67 -1.43 4.85 5.19
CA THR A 67 -2.62 4.19 4.61
C THR A 67 -2.88 4.64 3.18
N GLU A 68 -2.77 5.96 2.89
CA GLU A 68 -2.85 6.47 1.51
C GLU A 68 -1.74 5.91 0.64
N ARG A 69 -0.49 5.86 1.16
CA ARG A 69 0.64 5.28 0.43
C ARG A 69 0.42 3.80 0.12
N GLN A 70 -0.12 3.04 1.06
CA GLN A 70 -0.44 1.62 0.85
C GLN A 70 -1.54 1.44 -0.20
N ALA A 71 -2.61 2.23 -0.14
CA ALA A 71 -3.65 2.23 -1.16
C ALA A 71 -3.08 2.56 -2.55
N PHE A 72 -2.21 3.57 -2.65
CA PHE A 72 -1.52 3.90 -3.88
C PHE A 72 -0.69 2.72 -4.42
N ARG A 73 0.08 2.04 -3.55
CA ARG A 73 0.88 0.86 -3.91
C ARG A 73 0.03 -0.30 -4.42
N GLN A 74 -1.16 -0.48 -3.89
CA GLN A 74 -2.10 -1.49 -4.37
C GLN A 74 -2.66 -1.11 -5.73
N LEU A 75 -3.06 0.16 -5.92
CA LEU A 75 -3.60 0.67 -7.17
C LEU A 75 -2.62 0.54 -8.34
N VAL A 76 -1.36 0.91 -8.16
CA VAL A 76 -0.35 0.85 -9.24
C VAL A 76 0.03 -0.57 -9.67
N LYS A 77 -0.32 -1.59 -8.89
CA LYS A 77 -0.13 -3.00 -9.24
C LYS A 77 -1.24 -3.54 -10.14
N ILE A 78 -2.33 -2.78 -10.31
CA ILE A 78 -3.47 -3.19 -11.11
C ILE A 78 -3.17 -2.90 -12.58
N SER A 79 -3.37 -3.88 -13.43
CA SER A 79 -3.17 -3.72 -14.89
C SER A 79 -4.06 -2.61 -15.47
N GLY A 80 -3.46 -1.64 -16.14
CA GLY A 80 -4.15 -0.48 -16.69
C GLY A 80 -4.29 0.71 -15.72
N VAL A 81 -3.75 0.61 -14.49
CA VAL A 81 -3.71 1.71 -13.53
C VAL A 81 -2.26 2.16 -13.36
N GLY A 82 -1.91 3.26 -14.01
CA GLY A 82 -0.61 3.90 -13.84
C GLY A 82 -0.56 4.80 -12.60
N ALA A 83 0.63 5.27 -12.23
CA ALA A 83 0.84 6.11 -11.06
C ALA A 83 0.00 7.41 -11.08
N ARG A 84 -0.15 8.05 -12.24
CA ARG A 84 -1.00 9.25 -12.39
C ARG A 84 -2.49 8.93 -12.20
N THR A 85 -2.95 7.79 -12.70
CA THR A 85 -4.33 7.32 -12.52
C THR A 85 -4.59 6.97 -11.05
N ALA A 86 -3.65 6.28 -10.39
CA ALA A 86 -3.73 5.98 -8.96
C ALA A 86 -3.78 7.26 -8.11
N LEU A 87 -3.00 8.28 -8.47
CA LEU A 87 -3.04 9.60 -7.81
C LEU A 87 -4.41 10.27 -8.00
N ALA A 88 -4.99 10.19 -9.21
CA ALA A 88 -6.31 10.74 -9.50
C ALA A 88 -7.41 10.02 -8.70
N VAL A 89 -7.33 8.70 -8.52
CA VAL A 89 -8.26 7.94 -7.65
C VAL A 89 -8.22 8.49 -6.22
N LEU A 90 -7.03 8.60 -5.62
CA LEU A 90 -6.87 9.10 -4.25
C LEU A 90 -7.12 10.62 -4.12
N SER A 91 -7.18 11.35 -5.24
CA SER A 91 -7.61 12.74 -5.26
C SER A 91 -9.13 12.89 -5.27
N GLY A 92 -9.85 11.93 -5.84
CA GLY A 92 -11.30 11.94 -5.96
C GLY A 92 -12.04 11.14 -4.88
N LEU A 93 -11.35 10.18 -4.26
CA LEU A 93 -11.92 9.27 -3.26
C LEU A 93 -11.02 9.21 -2.02
N SER A 94 -11.62 9.29 -0.84
CA SER A 94 -10.90 8.91 0.37
C SER A 94 -10.57 7.42 0.36
N VAL A 95 -9.54 7.01 1.12
CA VAL A 95 -9.19 5.58 1.23
C VAL A 95 -10.37 4.76 1.75
N SER A 96 -11.15 5.30 2.69
CA SER A 96 -12.34 4.65 3.23
C SER A 96 -13.45 4.48 2.18
N ASP A 97 -13.68 5.50 1.34
CA ASP A 97 -14.69 5.42 0.28
C ASP A 97 -14.26 4.46 -0.83
N LEU A 98 -12.97 4.45 -1.15
CA LEU A 98 -12.40 3.48 -2.09
C LEU A 98 -12.63 2.04 -1.59
N TYR A 99 -12.32 1.75 -0.33
CA TYR A 99 -12.55 0.42 0.24
C TYR A 99 -14.02 0.07 0.33
N ARG A 100 -14.89 1.03 0.66
CA ARG A 100 -16.34 0.81 0.62
C ARG A 100 -16.82 0.47 -0.78
N ALA A 101 -16.39 1.22 -1.79
CA ALA A 101 -16.72 0.94 -3.19
C ALA A 101 -16.26 -0.48 -3.61
N VAL A 102 -15.10 -0.94 -3.10
CA VAL A 102 -14.60 -2.30 -3.35
C VAL A 102 -15.48 -3.36 -2.69
N VAL A 103 -15.89 -3.15 -1.44
CA VAL A 103 -16.77 -4.10 -0.71
C VAL A 103 -18.15 -4.16 -1.38
N ASP A 104 -18.73 -3.00 -1.72
CA ASP A 104 -20.04 -2.89 -2.34
C ASP A 104 -20.04 -3.20 -3.85
N GLN A 105 -18.88 -3.41 -4.45
CA GLN A 105 -18.69 -3.59 -5.89
C GLN A 105 -19.30 -2.45 -6.72
N ASP A 106 -19.26 -1.23 -6.18
CA ASP A 106 -19.85 -0.05 -6.79
C ASP A 106 -18.81 0.74 -7.61
N SER A 107 -18.84 0.57 -8.93
CA SER A 107 -17.93 1.24 -9.84
C SER A 107 -18.27 2.71 -10.12
N ARG A 108 -19.45 3.19 -9.74
CA ARG A 108 -19.97 4.52 -10.13
C ARG A 108 -19.06 5.67 -9.72
N GLN A 109 -18.53 5.64 -8.50
CA GLN A 109 -17.63 6.67 -8.01
C GLN A 109 -16.26 6.60 -8.70
N ILE A 110 -15.77 5.38 -8.96
CA ILE A 110 -14.46 5.16 -9.58
C ILE A 110 -14.46 5.59 -11.06
N ILE A 111 -15.57 5.39 -11.77
CA ILE A 111 -15.72 5.80 -13.18
C ILE A 111 -15.69 7.33 -13.32
N GLN A 112 -16.06 8.09 -12.29
CA GLN A 112 -16.01 9.55 -12.31
C GLN A 112 -14.57 10.09 -12.27
N VAL A 113 -13.59 9.26 -11.90
CA VAL A 113 -12.18 9.65 -11.87
C VAL A 113 -11.65 9.78 -13.32
N PRO A 114 -11.08 10.94 -13.70
CA PRO A 114 -10.52 11.13 -15.04
C PRO A 114 -9.49 10.05 -15.39
N GLY A 115 -9.62 9.47 -16.58
CA GLY A 115 -8.74 8.41 -17.08
C GLY A 115 -9.12 6.99 -16.66
N ILE A 116 -10.23 6.80 -15.94
CA ILE A 116 -10.76 5.48 -15.60
C ILE A 116 -12.04 5.21 -16.38
N GLY A 117 -11.97 4.25 -17.31
CA GLY A 117 -13.15 3.71 -17.99
C GLY A 117 -13.80 2.56 -17.20
N LYS A 118 -15.01 2.19 -17.63
CA LYS A 118 -15.81 1.12 -16.98
C LYS A 118 -15.01 -0.17 -16.78
N LYS A 119 -14.30 -0.65 -17.83
CA LYS A 119 -13.49 -1.88 -17.73
C LYS A 119 -12.37 -1.80 -16.70
N THR A 120 -11.71 -0.63 -16.60
CA THR A 120 -10.64 -0.41 -15.62
C THR A 120 -11.21 -0.34 -14.21
N ALA A 121 -12.37 0.31 -14.02
CA ALA A 121 -13.04 0.39 -12.73
C ALA A 121 -13.49 -1.00 -12.24
N GLU A 122 -14.11 -1.81 -13.09
CA GLU A 122 -14.53 -3.18 -12.76
C GLU A 122 -13.34 -4.06 -12.38
N ARG A 123 -12.23 -3.98 -13.14
CA ARG A 123 -10.99 -4.69 -12.82
C ARG A 123 -10.39 -4.22 -11.49
N LEU A 124 -10.37 -2.92 -11.25
CA LEU A 124 -9.87 -2.33 -10.01
C LEU A 124 -10.64 -2.87 -8.80
N LEU A 125 -11.98 -2.88 -8.88
CA LEU A 125 -12.82 -3.43 -7.80
C LEU A 125 -12.52 -4.91 -7.56
N LEU A 126 -12.41 -5.72 -8.62
CA LEU A 126 -12.15 -7.15 -8.51
C LEU A 126 -10.78 -7.43 -7.87
N GLU A 127 -9.71 -6.82 -8.42
CA GLU A 127 -8.35 -7.07 -7.95
C GLU A 127 -8.10 -6.53 -6.52
N LEU A 128 -8.72 -5.40 -6.13
CA LEU A 128 -8.65 -4.90 -4.76
C LEU A 128 -9.45 -5.77 -3.80
N ARG A 129 -10.62 -6.29 -4.20
CA ARG A 129 -11.41 -7.20 -3.37
C ARG A 129 -10.64 -8.47 -3.02
N ASP A 130 -9.98 -9.07 -4.01
CA ASP A 130 -9.21 -10.29 -3.80
C ASP A 130 -8.05 -10.06 -2.79
N LYS A 131 -7.43 -8.87 -2.83
CA LYS A 131 -6.39 -8.48 -1.86
C LYS A 131 -6.96 -8.19 -0.47
N LEU A 132 -8.10 -7.49 -0.39
CA LEU A 132 -8.78 -7.25 0.89
C LEU A 132 -9.27 -8.55 1.51
N SER A 133 -9.76 -9.49 0.69
CA SER A 133 -10.21 -10.81 1.17
C SER A 133 -9.03 -11.61 1.72
N SER A 134 -7.84 -11.54 1.12
CA SER A 134 -6.64 -12.18 1.67
C SER A 134 -6.17 -11.55 2.98
N ASP A 135 -6.33 -10.23 3.13
CA ASP A 135 -6.01 -9.52 4.38
C ASP A 135 -7.09 -9.74 5.47
N MET A 136 -8.37 -9.97 5.08
CA MET A 136 -9.51 -10.21 5.98
C MET A 136 -9.67 -11.68 6.38
N ILE A 137 -9.23 -12.64 5.57
CA ILE A 137 -9.19 -14.07 5.97
C ILE A 137 -8.25 -14.28 7.17
N GLY A 138 -7.36 -13.30 7.46
CA GLY A 138 -6.60 -13.21 8.71
C GLY A 138 -7.35 -12.57 9.90
N ALA A 139 -8.59 -12.06 9.74
CA ALA A 139 -9.23 -11.21 10.74
C ALA A 139 -10.46 -11.81 11.45
N ASP A 140 -11.01 -12.93 10.98
CA ASP A 140 -12.17 -13.56 11.61
C ASP A 140 -11.79 -14.71 12.54
N GLY A 141 -11.89 -14.44 13.83
CA GLY A 141 -12.04 -15.43 14.90
C GLY A 141 -10.76 -15.97 15.55
N HIS A 142 -10.32 -15.32 16.58
CA HIS A 142 -9.26 -15.57 17.57
C HIS A 142 -8.08 -14.59 17.47
N ALA A 143 -8.23 -13.46 18.13
CA ALA A 143 -7.39 -12.27 17.98
C ALA A 143 -5.91 -12.37 18.42
N SER A 144 -5.42 -13.50 18.91
CA SER A 144 -4.01 -13.70 19.31
C SER A 144 -3.25 -14.65 18.38
N SER A 145 -3.81 -15.81 18.07
CA SER A 145 -3.12 -16.84 17.26
C SER A 145 -3.08 -16.49 15.76
N SER A 146 -4.10 -15.78 15.24
CA SER A 146 -4.13 -15.37 13.84
C SER A 146 -3.09 -14.30 13.51
N LYS A 147 -2.78 -13.41 14.45
CA LYS A 147 -1.74 -12.37 14.27
C LYS A 147 -0.35 -13.01 14.21
N VAL A 148 -0.06 -13.97 15.10
CA VAL A 148 1.20 -14.70 15.11
C VAL A 148 1.38 -15.49 13.81
N ASN A 149 0.35 -16.17 13.33
CA ASN A 149 0.40 -16.93 12.08
C ASN A 149 0.63 -16.04 10.85
N ASN A 150 0.01 -14.85 10.81
CA ASN A 150 0.23 -13.88 9.73
C ASN A 150 1.64 -13.29 9.77
N ASP A 151 2.18 -13.00 10.96
CA ASP A 151 3.54 -12.50 11.10
C ASP A 151 4.57 -13.57 10.68
N VAL A 152 4.33 -14.84 11.00
CA VAL A 152 5.15 -15.99 10.56
C VAL A 152 5.03 -16.16 9.04
N LEU A 153 3.82 -16.05 8.45
CA LEU A 153 3.60 -16.13 7.01
C LEU A 153 4.40 -15.06 6.27
N ASN A 154 4.24 -13.81 6.70
CA ASN A 154 4.95 -12.68 6.09
C ASN A 154 6.47 -12.82 6.18
N ALA A 155 6.98 -13.34 7.29
CA ALA A 155 8.41 -13.60 7.45
C ALA A 155 8.91 -14.70 6.49
N LEU A 156 8.17 -15.80 6.32
CA LEU A 156 8.53 -16.88 5.38
C LEU A 156 8.48 -16.41 3.92
N LEU A 157 7.47 -15.62 3.55
CA LEU A 157 7.38 -14.99 2.21
C LEU A 157 8.56 -14.04 1.97
N ALA A 158 8.95 -13.24 2.98
CA ALA A 158 10.11 -12.35 2.89
C ALA A 158 11.44 -13.12 2.75
N LEU A 159 11.52 -14.34 3.27
CA LEU A 159 12.67 -15.25 3.12
C LEU A 159 12.67 -15.99 1.77
N GLY A 160 11.65 -15.77 0.91
CA GLY A 160 11.61 -16.31 -0.44
C GLY A 160 10.87 -17.64 -0.59
N TYR A 161 10.20 -18.13 0.44
CA TYR A 161 9.31 -19.29 0.32
C TYR A 161 8.02 -18.90 -0.38
N ASN A 162 7.42 -19.83 -1.13
CA ASN A 162 6.13 -19.58 -1.75
C ASN A 162 4.98 -19.70 -0.74
N GLU A 163 3.82 -19.14 -1.09
CA GLU A 163 2.66 -19.10 -0.18
C GLU A 163 2.15 -20.50 0.21
N ARG A 164 2.26 -21.49 -0.68
CA ARG A 164 1.84 -22.87 -0.40
C ARG A 164 2.75 -23.53 0.63
N GLU A 165 4.06 -23.37 0.47
CA GLU A 165 5.07 -23.90 1.42
C GLU A 165 4.91 -23.24 2.78
N ALA A 166 4.80 -21.92 2.82
CA ALA A 166 4.63 -21.15 4.05
C ALA A 166 3.33 -21.54 4.78
N SER A 167 2.20 -21.62 4.07
CA SER A 167 0.91 -22.01 4.64
C SER A 167 0.91 -23.46 5.15
N TRP A 168 1.59 -24.36 4.45
CA TRP A 168 1.74 -25.75 4.89
C TRP A 168 2.56 -25.85 6.19
N ALA A 169 3.67 -25.11 6.30
CA ALA A 169 4.49 -25.10 7.50
C ALA A 169 3.74 -24.53 8.70
N ILE A 170 2.98 -23.45 8.51
CA ILE A 170 2.19 -22.80 9.56
C ILE A 170 1.11 -23.72 10.11
N LYS A 171 0.44 -24.53 9.28
CA LYS A 171 -0.57 -25.49 9.73
C LYS A 171 -0.03 -26.55 10.68
N LYS A 172 1.29 -26.74 10.75
CA LYS A 172 1.97 -27.68 11.63
C LYS A 172 2.47 -27.07 12.93
N LEU A 173 2.33 -25.75 13.09
CA LEU A 173 2.74 -25.03 14.29
C LEU A 173 1.72 -25.23 15.42
N SER A 174 2.21 -25.18 16.66
CA SER A 174 1.36 -25.19 17.87
C SER A 174 0.58 -23.90 18.01
N LEU A 175 -0.63 -23.92 18.58
CA LEU A 175 -1.53 -22.76 18.69
C LEU A 175 -1.01 -21.62 19.59
N ASP A 176 -0.10 -21.93 20.54
CA ASP A 176 0.42 -20.97 21.52
C ASP A 176 1.91 -20.66 21.35
N ILE A 177 2.39 -20.62 20.11
CA ILE A 177 3.80 -20.38 19.81
C ILE A 177 4.08 -18.88 19.60
N SER A 178 5.23 -18.41 20.06
CA SER A 178 5.67 -17.04 19.75
C SER A 178 6.07 -16.90 18.28
N VAL A 179 6.02 -15.67 17.72
CA VAL A 179 6.40 -15.40 16.31
C VAL A 179 7.81 -15.92 16.01
N SER A 180 8.77 -15.68 16.90
CA SER A 180 10.17 -16.07 16.72
C SER A 180 10.37 -17.60 16.73
N GLU A 181 9.66 -18.30 17.58
CA GLU A 181 9.65 -19.77 17.64
C GLU A 181 8.91 -20.35 16.45
N GLY A 182 7.78 -19.75 16.07
CA GLY A 182 7.00 -20.15 14.89
C GLY A 182 7.82 -20.09 13.60
N ILE A 183 8.59 -19.01 13.39
CA ILE A 183 9.50 -18.90 12.25
C ILE A 183 10.56 -20.01 12.29
N ARG A 184 11.19 -20.27 13.45
CA ARG A 184 12.22 -21.31 13.59
C ARG A 184 11.67 -22.72 13.32
N GLU A 185 10.50 -23.04 13.84
CA GLU A 185 9.87 -24.34 13.60
C GLU A 185 9.42 -24.51 12.15
N ALA A 186 8.80 -23.49 11.57
CA ALA A 186 8.40 -23.52 10.18
C ALA A 186 9.60 -23.75 9.26
N LEU A 187 10.72 -23.07 9.50
CA LEU A 187 11.97 -23.27 8.74
C LEU A 187 12.53 -24.69 8.90
N LYS A 188 12.42 -25.32 10.10
CA LYS A 188 12.81 -26.72 10.30
C LYS A 188 11.93 -27.67 9.50
N PHE A 189 10.63 -27.43 9.40
CA PHE A 189 9.74 -28.23 8.57
C PHE A 189 10.10 -28.10 7.09
N LEU A 190 10.34 -26.89 6.62
CA LEU A 190 10.67 -26.61 5.23
C LEU A 190 12.08 -27.10 4.82
N SER A 191 13.02 -27.18 5.77
CA SER A 191 14.37 -27.71 5.51
C SER A 191 14.47 -29.22 5.48
N LYS A 192 13.50 -29.96 6.05
CA LYS A 192 13.48 -31.43 6.05
C LYS A 192 12.84 -32.04 4.79
N GLU A 193 12.23 -31.24 3.95
CA GLU A 193 11.62 -31.68 2.68
C GLU A 193 12.51 -31.42 1.45
N LYS A 194 13.72 -30.95 1.63
CA LYS A 194 14.77 -30.91 0.60
C LYS A 194 15.72 -32.08 0.86
#